data_188416f887600e59b375abfa3376fe0c
#
_entry.id   188416f887600e59b375abfa3376fe0c
#
_cell.length_a   1.000
_cell.length_b   1.000
_cell.length_c   1.000
_cell.angle_alpha   90.00
_cell.angle_beta   90.00
_cell.angle_gamma   90.00
#
_symmetry.space_group_name_H-M   'P 1'
#
loop_
_entity.id
_entity.type
_entity.pdbx_description
1 polymer ?
#
loop_
_entity_poly.entity_id
_entity_poly.type
_entity_poly.pdbx_seq_one_letter_code
_entity_poly.pdbx_strand_id
1 'polypeptide(L)'
;EFESRKLSPEWDLYLSRLNSLTDRDGFAINAGVTLVRYNIDKWQETIAQSHQWKIKNPVIFVNAFANLMSVFKDSSGYVSIGQTTHGVDNGETHYIYATFPDLISALNFGNTSNKEESEALINWLEATKDEEYTRSITRIMLKSWE
;
A
#
# COMPACT_ATOMS: atom_id res chain seq x y z
N GLU A 1 -3.30 2.61 -27.68
CA GLU A 1 -3.04 4.04 -27.89
C GLU A 1 -3.51 4.76 -26.64
N PHE A 2 -2.57 5.22 -25.82
CA PHE A 2 -2.86 6.17 -24.75
C PHE A 2 -3.09 7.52 -25.46
N GLU A 3 -4.35 7.88 -25.67
CA GLU A 3 -4.67 9.27 -25.97
C GLU A 3 -4.16 10.11 -24.82
N SER A 4 -3.18 10.96 -25.10
CA SER A 4 -2.71 11.97 -24.16
C SER A 4 -3.90 12.86 -23.82
N ARG A 5 -4.54 12.65 -22.66
CA ARG A 5 -5.51 13.60 -22.14
C ARG A 5 -4.79 14.94 -22.05
N LYS A 6 -5.19 15.90 -22.85
CA LYS A 6 -4.76 17.28 -22.65
C LYS A 6 -5.20 17.65 -21.23
N LEU A 7 -4.23 17.81 -20.34
CA LEU A 7 -4.46 18.26 -18.98
C LEU A 7 -5.13 19.66 -19.07
N SER A 8 -6.09 19.94 -18.21
CA SER A 8 -6.72 21.25 -18.20
C SER A 8 -5.69 22.33 -17.81
N PRO A 9 -5.88 23.60 -18.25
CA PRO A 9 -4.98 24.70 -17.85
C PRO A 9 -4.83 24.83 -16.33
N GLU A 10 -5.88 24.50 -15.58
CA GLU A 10 -5.87 24.50 -14.11
C GLU A 10 -4.93 23.42 -13.56
N TRP A 11 -4.91 22.24 -14.20
CA TRP A 11 -4.01 21.16 -13.83
C TRP A 11 -2.55 21.49 -14.12
N ASP A 12 -2.28 22.11 -15.28
CA ASP A 12 -0.94 22.58 -15.63
C ASP A 12 -0.45 23.66 -14.65
N LEU A 13 -1.34 24.58 -14.26
CA LEU A 13 -1.03 25.60 -13.26
C LEU A 13 -0.76 24.98 -11.89
N TYR A 14 -1.56 23.99 -11.48
CA TYR A 14 -1.37 23.25 -10.23
C TYR A 14 0.00 22.55 -10.22
N LEU A 15 0.34 21.81 -11.26
CA LEU A 15 1.61 21.12 -11.38
C LEU A 15 2.79 22.10 -11.41
N SER A 16 2.65 23.23 -12.09
CA SER A 16 3.68 24.28 -12.13
C SER A 16 3.93 24.85 -10.73
N ARG A 17 2.88 25.15 -9.97
CA ARG A 17 3.00 25.63 -8.58
C ARG A 17 3.58 24.56 -7.65
N LEU A 18 3.11 23.33 -7.78
CA LEU A 18 3.65 22.22 -7.00
C LEU A 18 5.15 22.06 -7.24
N ASN A 19 5.58 22.08 -8.52
CA ASN A 19 6.99 21.99 -8.90
C ASN A 19 7.83 23.17 -8.40
N SER A 20 7.24 24.36 -8.22
CA SER A 20 7.95 25.52 -7.68
C SER A 20 8.11 25.49 -6.15
N LEU A 21 7.29 24.69 -5.46
CA LEU A 21 7.28 24.58 -4.00
C LEU A 21 7.99 23.32 -3.48
N THR A 22 8.24 22.36 -4.37
CA THR A 22 8.89 21.10 -4.02
C THR A 22 10.29 21.04 -4.60
N ASP A 23 11.25 20.61 -3.79
CA ASP A 23 12.57 20.25 -4.30
C ASP A 23 12.44 19.02 -5.19
N ARG A 24 12.83 19.12 -6.45
CA ARG A 24 12.67 18.05 -7.45
C ARG A 24 13.39 16.77 -7.09
N ASP A 25 14.45 16.86 -6.29
CA ASP A 25 15.25 15.71 -5.89
C ASP A 25 14.54 14.78 -4.89
N GLY A 26 13.41 15.22 -4.33
CA GLY A 26 12.60 14.44 -3.38
C GLY A 26 11.24 13.96 -3.90
N PHE A 27 10.88 14.19 -5.17
CA PHE A 27 9.56 13.85 -5.69
C PHE A 27 9.57 12.49 -6.40
N ALA A 28 8.93 11.49 -5.79
CA ALA A 28 8.70 10.18 -6.41
C ALA A 28 7.20 9.96 -6.65
N ILE A 29 6.83 9.62 -7.89
CA ILE A 29 5.49 9.14 -8.25
C ILE A 29 5.56 7.62 -8.33
N ASN A 30 4.86 6.94 -7.42
CA ASN A 30 4.71 5.50 -7.48
C ASN A 30 3.32 5.18 -8.05
N ALA A 31 3.26 4.34 -9.06
CA ALA A 31 2.03 3.80 -9.61
C ALA A 31 2.05 2.27 -9.58
N GLY A 32 0.88 1.69 -9.41
CA GLY A 32 0.73 0.24 -9.36
C GLY A 32 -0.67 -0.23 -9.73
N VAL A 33 -0.80 -1.53 -9.93
CA VAL A 33 -2.07 -2.22 -10.17
C VAL A 33 -2.42 -3.03 -8.94
N THR A 34 -3.61 -2.82 -8.40
CA THR A 34 -4.13 -3.64 -7.29
C THR A 34 -4.51 -5.03 -7.81
N LEU A 35 -3.99 -6.06 -7.16
CA LEU A 35 -4.26 -7.46 -7.46
C LEU A 35 -5.44 -8.00 -6.64
N VAL A 36 -5.42 -7.76 -5.33
CA VAL A 36 -6.47 -8.18 -4.38
C VAL A 36 -6.74 -7.05 -3.38
N ARG A 37 -7.98 -6.93 -2.92
CA ARG A 37 -8.40 -5.92 -1.93
C ARG A 37 -9.51 -6.45 -1.03
N TYR A 38 -9.51 -5.96 0.21
CA TYR A 38 -10.47 -6.26 1.26
C TYR A 38 -11.02 -4.98 1.88
N ASN A 39 -12.25 -5.00 2.38
CA ASN A 39 -12.91 -3.90 3.10
C ASN A 39 -12.89 -2.57 2.32
N ILE A 40 -13.38 -2.60 1.08
CA ILE A 40 -13.33 -1.47 0.14
C ILE A 40 -14.03 -0.22 0.69
N ASP A 41 -15.03 -0.37 1.52
CA ASP A 41 -15.77 0.69 2.18
C ASP A 41 -14.92 1.50 3.18
N LYS A 42 -13.80 0.95 3.66
CA LYS A 42 -12.88 1.57 4.63
C LYS A 42 -11.67 2.24 3.98
N TRP A 43 -11.65 2.45 2.68
CA TRP A 43 -10.47 2.95 1.96
C TRP A 43 -10.09 4.43 2.29
N GLN A 44 -11.04 5.22 2.83
CA GLN A 44 -10.87 6.64 3.16
C GLN A 44 -10.51 6.90 4.63
N GLU A 45 -10.01 5.91 5.35
CA GLU A 45 -9.57 6.11 6.73
C GLU A 45 -8.37 7.07 6.83
N THR A 46 -8.21 7.69 8.00
CA THR A 46 -7.29 8.82 8.22
C THR A 46 -5.82 8.47 8.03
N ILE A 47 -5.42 7.27 8.44
CA ILE A 47 -4.03 6.80 8.35
C ILE A 47 -3.93 5.77 7.22
N ALA A 48 -2.89 5.88 6.42
CA ALA A 48 -2.56 4.88 5.42
C ALA A 48 -1.11 4.45 5.54
N GLN A 49 -0.85 3.14 5.41
CA GLN A 49 0.48 2.57 5.34
C GLN A 49 0.68 1.82 4.03
N SER A 50 1.83 2.02 3.42
CA SER A 50 2.26 1.27 2.25
C SER A 50 3.56 0.56 2.57
N HIS A 51 3.55 -0.76 2.48
CA HIS A 51 4.70 -1.63 2.71
C HIS A 51 5.21 -2.11 1.36
N GLN A 52 6.48 -1.82 1.05
CA GLN A 52 7.08 -2.10 -0.25
C GLN A 52 7.96 -3.35 -0.20
N TRP A 53 7.92 -4.14 -1.27
CA TRP A 53 8.58 -5.43 -1.35
C TRP A 53 9.26 -5.66 -2.70
N LYS A 54 10.39 -6.39 -2.69
CA LYS A 54 10.94 -7.05 -3.88
C LYS A 54 10.55 -8.52 -3.84
N ILE A 55 9.65 -8.90 -4.71
CA ILE A 55 9.07 -10.24 -4.73
C ILE A 55 9.66 -11.06 -5.87
N LYS A 56 10.22 -12.22 -5.54
CA LYS A 56 10.75 -13.20 -6.50
C LYS A 56 9.64 -14.13 -7.01
N ASN A 57 8.70 -14.50 -6.12
CA ASN A 57 7.59 -15.38 -6.46
C ASN A 57 6.21 -14.74 -6.16
N PRO A 58 5.66 -13.96 -7.11
CA PRO A 58 4.39 -13.26 -6.91
C PRO A 58 3.22 -14.19 -6.57
N VAL A 59 3.19 -15.40 -7.13
CA VAL A 59 2.08 -16.35 -6.90
C VAL A 59 2.07 -16.81 -5.44
N ILE A 60 3.23 -17.18 -4.90
CA ILE A 60 3.33 -17.58 -3.49
C ILE A 60 2.98 -16.41 -2.59
N PHE A 61 3.51 -15.22 -2.87
CA PHE A 61 3.28 -14.02 -2.09
C PHE A 61 1.80 -13.65 -2.03
N VAL A 62 1.11 -13.61 -3.16
CA VAL A 62 -0.33 -13.26 -3.23
C VAL A 62 -1.19 -14.32 -2.53
N ASN A 63 -0.90 -15.61 -2.73
CA ASN A 63 -1.64 -16.68 -2.05
C ASN A 63 -1.43 -16.67 -0.54
N ALA A 64 -0.21 -16.47 -0.08
CA ALA A 64 0.09 -16.35 1.34
C ALA A 64 -0.63 -15.15 1.96
N PHE A 65 -0.68 -14.01 1.24
CA PHE A 65 -1.45 -12.84 1.65
C PHE A 65 -2.95 -13.13 1.74
N ALA A 66 -3.53 -13.84 0.77
CA ALA A 66 -4.94 -14.21 0.80
C ALA A 66 -5.27 -15.12 2.00
N ASN A 67 -4.39 -16.06 2.33
CA ASN A 67 -4.52 -16.91 3.51
C ASN A 67 -4.44 -16.09 4.82
N LEU A 68 -3.50 -15.16 4.93
CA LEU A 68 -3.41 -14.24 6.05
C LEU A 68 -4.72 -13.45 6.22
N MET A 69 -5.20 -12.86 5.14
CA MET A 69 -6.42 -12.03 5.16
C MET A 69 -7.70 -12.83 5.40
N SER A 70 -7.71 -14.16 5.19
CA SER A 70 -8.87 -14.99 5.57
C SER A 70 -9.14 -14.96 7.08
N VAL A 71 -8.10 -14.68 7.88
CA VAL A 71 -8.19 -14.57 9.34
C VAL A 71 -8.34 -13.10 9.79
N PHE A 72 -7.61 -12.18 9.15
CA PHE A 72 -7.52 -10.78 9.61
C PHE A 72 -8.52 -9.81 8.97
N LYS A 73 -9.28 -10.21 7.93
CA LYS A 73 -10.14 -9.29 7.18
C LYS A 73 -11.17 -8.54 8.04
N ASP A 74 -11.71 -9.19 9.07
CA ASP A 74 -12.79 -8.60 9.89
C ASP A 74 -12.25 -7.62 10.93
N SER A 75 -10.98 -7.74 11.33
CA SER A 75 -10.30 -6.86 12.28
C SER A 75 -9.48 -5.75 11.62
N SER A 76 -9.37 -5.74 10.28
CA SER A 76 -8.57 -4.76 9.54
C SER A 76 -9.41 -3.59 8.98
N GLY A 77 -8.74 -2.48 8.66
CA GLY A 77 -9.22 -1.45 7.76
C GLY A 77 -9.26 -1.94 6.31
N TYR A 78 -9.22 -1.02 5.35
CA TYR A 78 -8.97 -1.41 3.97
C TYR A 78 -7.56 -1.99 3.84
N VAL A 79 -7.44 -3.14 3.19
CA VAL A 79 -6.13 -3.74 2.89
C VAL A 79 -6.11 -4.20 1.44
N SER A 80 -5.01 -3.92 0.76
CA SER A 80 -4.80 -4.39 -0.60
C SER A 80 -3.35 -4.82 -0.84
N ILE A 81 -3.18 -5.74 -1.77
CA ILE A 81 -1.89 -6.09 -2.34
C ILE A 81 -1.89 -5.73 -3.83
N GLY A 82 -0.79 -5.19 -4.31
CA GLY A 82 -0.65 -4.80 -5.71
C GLY A 82 0.77 -4.93 -6.22
N GLN A 83 0.88 -4.83 -7.55
CA GLN A 83 2.14 -4.80 -8.27
C GLN A 83 2.50 -3.36 -8.59
N THR A 84 3.73 -2.96 -8.32
CA THR A 84 4.26 -1.65 -8.69
C THR A 84 4.64 -1.66 -10.17
N THR A 85 4.17 -0.64 -10.92
CA THR A 85 4.42 -0.54 -12.36
C THR A 85 5.39 0.58 -12.72
N HIS A 86 5.47 1.64 -11.90
CA HIS A 86 6.34 2.80 -12.13
C HIS A 86 6.83 3.40 -10.80
N GLY A 87 7.93 4.13 -10.86
CA GLY A 87 8.44 4.92 -9.74
C GLY A 87 9.10 4.10 -8.63
N VAL A 88 9.83 3.07 -9.02
CA VAL A 88 10.56 2.19 -8.08
C VAL A 88 12.01 2.60 -8.01
N ASP A 89 12.40 3.23 -6.89
CA ASP A 89 13.77 3.68 -6.69
C ASP A 89 14.71 2.53 -6.29
N ASN A 90 14.19 1.51 -5.62
CA ASN A 90 14.97 0.42 -5.05
C ASN A 90 14.64 -0.95 -5.66
N GLY A 91 13.95 -0.98 -6.81
CA GLY A 91 13.53 -2.23 -7.46
C GLY A 91 12.37 -2.94 -6.78
N GLU A 92 11.54 -2.21 -6.03
CA GLU A 92 10.31 -2.74 -5.46
C GLU A 92 9.36 -3.21 -6.58
N THR A 93 8.79 -4.38 -6.41
CA THR A 93 7.90 -5.01 -7.39
C THR A 93 6.45 -5.06 -6.93
N HIS A 94 6.22 -5.11 -5.62
CA HIS A 94 4.91 -5.24 -5.02
C HIS A 94 4.77 -4.34 -3.79
N TYR A 95 3.51 -4.06 -3.45
CA TYR A 95 3.16 -3.33 -2.23
C TYR A 95 1.98 -3.99 -1.52
N ILE A 96 1.94 -3.84 -0.19
CA ILE A 96 0.75 -4.02 0.63
C ILE A 96 0.36 -2.64 1.13
N TYR A 97 -0.89 -2.24 0.89
CA TYR A 97 -1.44 -0.98 1.33
C TYR A 97 -2.57 -1.23 2.31
N ALA A 98 -2.52 -0.57 3.46
CA ALA A 98 -3.54 -0.67 4.49
C ALA A 98 -3.97 0.71 4.98
N THR A 99 -5.24 0.86 5.37
CA THR A 99 -5.76 2.07 6.00
C THR A 99 -6.24 1.79 7.41
N PHE A 100 -6.24 2.81 8.25
CA PHE A 100 -6.58 2.72 9.66
C PHE A 100 -7.30 3.99 10.12
N PRO A 101 -8.27 3.87 11.06
CA PRO A 101 -8.99 5.03 11.58
C PRO A 101 -8.09 5.99 12.37
N ASP A 102 -7.04 5.47 12.99
CA ASP A 102 -6.12 6.23 13.83
C ASP A 102 -4.71 5.59 13.87
N LEU A 103 -3.77 6.34 14.46
CA LEU A 103 -2.37 5.91 14.56
C LEU A 103 -2.19 4.70 15.48
N ILE A 104 -2.98 4.54 16.51
CA ILE A 104 -2.89 3.41 17.46
C ILE A 104 -3.25 2.12 16.74
N SER A 105 -4.33 2.15 15.94
CA SER A 105 -4.74 1.03 15.08
C SER A 105 -3.65 0.67 14.07
N ALA A 106 -3.00 1.67 13.45
CA ALA A 106 -1.91 1.45 12.53
C ALA A 106 -0.67 0.82 13.20
N LEU A 107 -0.32 1.25 14.41
CA LEU A 107 0.82 0.71 15.17
C LEU A 107 0.55 -0.71 15.70
N ASN A 108 -0.71 -1.07 15.90
CA ASN A 108 -1.11 -2.40 16.33
C ASN A 108 -1.37 -3.36 15.16
N PHE A 109 -1.21 -2.90 13.93
CA PHE A 109 -1.37 -3.76 12.75
C PHE A 109 -0.37 -4.92 12.78
N GLY A 110 -0.89 -6.15 12.64
CA GLY A 110 -0.10 -7.37 12.75
C GLY A 110 0.10 -7.90 14.18
N ASN A 111 -0.41 -7.20 15.22
CA ASN A 111 -0.49 -7.79 16.53
C ASN A 111 -1.56 -8.89 16.54
N THR A 112 -1.23 -10.00 17.16
CA THR A 112 -2.12 -11.17 17.23
C THR A 112 -2.80 -11.24 18.58
N SER A 113 -4.12 -11.48 18.59
CA SER A 113 -4.93 -11.54 19.80
C SER A 113 -5.29 -12.97 20.20
N ASN A 114 -5.09 -13.93 19.32
CA ASN A 114 -5.44 -15.33 19.53
C ASN A 114 -4.50 -16.28 18.77
N LYS A 115 -4.67 -17.59 18.99
CA LYS A 115 -3.81 -18.62 18.39
C LYS A 115 -3.95 -18.69 16.86
N GLU A 116 -5.15 -18.52 16.33
CA GLU A 116 -5.43 -18.60 14.88
C GLU A 116 -4.72 -17.47 14.13
N GLU A 117 -4.80 -16.24 14.65
CA GLU A 117 -4.08 -15.09 14.11
C GLU A 117 -2.55 -15.30 14.17
N SER A 118 -2.05 -15.84 15.29
CA SER A 118 -0.62 -16.13 15.46
C SER A 118 -0.13 -17.17 14.45
N GLU A 119 -0.89 -18.25 14.23
CA GLU A 119 -0.56 -19.28 13.25
C GLU A 119 -0.62 -18.74 11.82
N ALA A 120 -1.62 -17.92 11.49
CA ALA A 120 -1.74 -17.28 10.18
C ALA A 120 -0.55 -16.34 9.89
N LEU A 121 -0.12 -15.56 10.88
CA LEU A 121 1.05 -14.68 10.75
C LEU A 121 2.35 -15.47 10.59
N ILE A 122 2.55 -16.54 11.37
CA ILE A 122 3.73 -17.43 11.24
C ILE A 122 3.78 -18.05 9.84
N ASN A 123 2.65 -18.54 9.33
CA ASN A 123 2.57 -19.12 8.00
C ASN A 123 2.88 -18.09 6.91
N TRP A 124 2.42 -16.83 7.07
CA TRP A 124 2.77 -15.73 6.19
C TRP A 124 4.28 -15.46 6.19
N LEU A 125 4.88 -15.32 7.37
CA LEU A 125 6.32 -15.06 7.52
C LEU A 125 7.16 -16.18 6.92
N GLU A 126 6.78 -17.43 7.12
CA GLU A 126 7.48 -18.58 6.54
C GLU A 126 7.35 -18.62 5.01
N ALA A 127 6.16 -18.35 4.48
CA ALA A 127 5.93 -18.33 3.03
C ALA A 127 6.67 -17.17 2.32
N THR A 128 6.95 -16.08 3.04
CA THR A 128 7.57 -14.87 2.48
C THR A 128 9.01 -14.65 2.94
N LYS A 129 9.63 -15.60 3.63
CA LYS A 129 10.98 -15.48 4.21
C LYS A 129 12.10 -15.20 3.20
N ASP A 130 11.92 -15.62 1.96
CA ASP A 130 12.89 -15.42 0.87
C ASP A 130 12.60 -14.13 0.05
N GLU A 131 11.55 -13.39 0.39
CA GLU A 131 11.16 -12.13 -0.21
C GLU A 131 11.77 -10.96 0.57
N GLU A 132 12.11 -9.88 -0.12
CA GLU A 132 12.77 -8.73 0.50
C GLU A 132 11.75 -7.63 0.84
N TYR A 133 11.51 -7.40 2.12
CA TYR A 133 10.84 -6.20 2.60
C TYR A 133 11.79 -5.01 2.51
N THR A 134 11.41 -3.93 1.83
CA THR A 134 12.31 -2.79 1.60
C THR A 134 12.03 -1.61 2.53
N ARG A 135 10.78 -1.19 2.62
CA ARG A 135 10.38 -0.02 3.43
C ARG A 135 8.88 0.04 3.70
N SER A 136 8.51 0.86 4.67
CA SER A 136 7.13 1.33 4.82
C SER A 136 7.04 2.85 4.71
N ILE A 137 5.89 3.33 4.24
CA ILE A 137 5.54 4.74 4.17
C ILE A 137 4.20 4.91 4.88
N THR A 138 4.16 5.77 5.89
CA THR A 138 2.91 6.13 6.57
C THR A 138 2.47 7.51 6.09
N ARG A 139 1.18 7.64 5.76
CA ARG A 139 0.55 8.89 5.34
C ARG A 139 -0.60 9.21 6.28
N ILE A 140 -0.80 10.48 6.53
CA ILE A 140 -1.93 11.01 7.31
C ILE A 140 -2.76 11.87 6.35
N MET A 141 -4.05 11.56 6.24
CA MET A 141 -4.98 12.39 5.49
C MET A 141 -5.35 13.59 6.33
N LEU A 142 -4.85 14.77 5.96
CA LEU A 142 -5.13 16.02 6.67
C LEU A 142 -6.49 16.61 6.26
N LYS A 143 -6.86 16.45 4.99
CA LYS A 143 -8.13 16.95 4.43
C LYS A 143 -8.46 16.24 3.14
N SER A 144 -9.73 15.88 2.94
CA SER A 144 -10.30 15.52 1.65
C SER A 144 -11.15 16.70 1.10
N TRP A 145 -11.16 16.86 -0.21
CA TRP A 145 -11.99 17.82 -0.93
C TRP A 145 -12.99 17.01 -1.75
N GLU A 146 -14.27 17.23 -1.50
CA GLU A 146 -15.36 16.68 -2.30
C GLU A 146 -15.63 17.57 -3.52
#